data_b7bd25e47833b4d3925260265572a501
#
_entry.id   b7bd25e47833b4d3925260265572a501
#
_cell.length_a   1.000
_cell.length_b   1.000
_cell.length_c   1.000
_cell.angle_alpha   90.00
_cell.angle_beta   90.00
_cell.angle_gamma   90.00
#
_symmetry.space_group_name_H-M   'P 1'
#
loop_
_entity.id
_entity.type
_entity.pdbx_description
1 polymer ?
#
loop_
_entity_poly.entity_id
_entity_poly.type
_entity_poly.pdbx_seq_one_letter_code
_entity_poly.pdbx_strand_id
1 'polypeptide(L)'
;MRCGHLRDCPHTDGDLYVFFPEDNVLAVGDAVNGAGWPSVDWWTGGWIGGLVGGLDMLFYVANENTRIVPARGPVMTHADLRKHYDMYSVIWERLVKTLYSGGGPKEALAAKPTQEFDAMMGPSDAFVERAFQSLWAYLSPDA
;
A
#
# COMPACT_ATOMS: atom_id res chain seq x y z
N MET A 1 8.97 17.89 15.52
CA MET A 1 9.09 16.62 14.80
C MET A 1 8.41 15.52 15.61
N ARG A 2 7.58 14.71 14.95
CA ARG A 2 6.93 13.52 15.53
C ARG A 2 7.23 12.34 14.64
N CYS A 3 7.62 11.21 15.20
CA CYS A 3 7.88 9.96 14.48
C CYS A 3 6.92 8.90 14.99
N GLY A 4 6.41 8.08 14.08
CA GLY A 4 5.54 6.96 14.42
C GLY A 4 5.80 5.75 13.54
N HIS A 5 5.47 4.58 14.07
CA HIS A 5 5.55 3.30 13.38
C HIS A 5 4.20 3.00 12.72
N LEU A 6 4.21 2.52 11.49
CA LEU A 6 3.02 2.06 10.77
C LEU A 6 2.75 0.60 11.14
N ARG A 7 1.81 0.40 12.07
CA ARG A 7 1.57 -0.91 12.70
C ARG A 7 1.06 -1.99 11.75
N ASP A 8 0.39 -1.58 10.68
CA ASP A 8 -0.24 -2.51 9.74
C ASP A 8 0.72 -3.04 8.65
N CYS A 9 2.03 -2.71 8.77
CA CYS A 9 3.10 -3.23 7.91
C CYS A 9 2.83 -3.04 6.41
N PRO A 10 2.76 -1.80 5.91
CA PRO A 10 2.45 -1.55 4.49
C PRO A 10 3.50 -2.11 3.53
N HIS A 11 4.77 -1.84 3.75
CA HIS A 11 5.88 -2.33 2.92
C HIS A 11 6.68 -3.42 3.67
N THR A 12 7.02 -3.14 4.95
CA THR A 12 7.70 -4.05 5.88
C THR A 12 7.12 -3.89 7.29
N ASP A 13 7.57 -4.71 8.23
CA ASP A 13 7.25 -4.56 9.66
C ASP A 13 7.96 -3.37 10.33
N GLY A 14 8.93 -2.75 9.65
CA GLY A 14 9.73 -1.62 10.13
C GLY A 14 9.32 -0.25 9.60
N ASP A 15 8.18 -0.13 8.91
CA ASP A 15 7.77 1.13 8.28
C ASP A 15 7.50 2.25 9.30
N LEU A 16 8.08 3.42 9.02
CA LEU A 16 7.99 4.61 9.85
C LEU A 16 7.46 5.81 9.05
N TYR A 17 6.82 6.72 9.73
CA TYR A 17 6.59 8.07 9.24
C TYR A 17 7.25 9.12 10.13
N VAL A 18 7.56 10.26 9.55
CA VAL A 18 8.06 11.44 10.29
C VAL A 18 7.19 12.63 9.93
N PHE A 19 6.54 13.23 10.92
CA PHE A 19 5.73 14.43 10.76
C PHE A 19 6.43 15.67 11.32
N PHE A 20 6.48 16.72 10.51
CA PHE A 20 6.99 18.04 10.85
C PHE A 20 5.80 19.00 10.97
N PRO A 21 5.23 19.19 12.19
CA PRO A 21 3.98 19.94 12.35
C PRO A 21 4.10 21.42 12.00
N GLU A 22 5.25 22.04 12.23
CA GLU A 22 5.49 23.45 11.93
C GLU A 22 5.47 23.73 10.42
N ASP A 23 6.02 22.81 9.63
CA ASP A 23 6.06 22.88 8.17
C ASP A 23 4.86 22.21 7.49
N ASN A 24 4.05 21.48 8.26
CA ASN A 24 2.97 20.61 7.78
C ASN A 24 3.43 19.64 6.70
N VAL A 25 4.54 18.94 6.96
CA VAL A 25 5.17 17.96 6.06
C VAL A 25 5.18 16.59 6.72
N LEU A 26 4.75 15.57 5.98
CA LEU A 26 4.72 14.19 6.39
C LEU A 26 5.58 13.34 5.46
N ALA A 27 6.72 12.85 5.95
CA ALA A 27 7.55 11.88 5.26
C ALA A 27 7.09 10.47 5.60
N VAL A 28 6.81 9.65 4.58
CA VAL A 28 6.13 8.36 4.73
C VAL A 28 6.96 7.16 4.24
N GLY A 29 8.18 7.39 3.77
CA GLY A 29 9.06 6.32 3.30
C GLY A 29 8.42 5.47 2.20
N ASP A 30 8.75 4.19 2.19
CA ASP A 30 8.25 3.22 1.20
C ASP A 30 6.81 2.75 1.45
N ALA A 31 6.15 3.22 2.52
CA ALA A 31 4.73 2.97 2.73
C ALA A 31 3.85 3.57 1.61
N VAL A 32 4.35 4.59 0.92
CA VAL A 32 3.71 5.20 -0.24
C VAL A 32 4.73 5.36 -1.36
N ASN A 33 4.38 4.88 -2.55
CA ASN A 33 5.17 5.10 -3.76
C ASN A 33 4.40 5.99 -4.74
N GLY A 34 4.92 7.18 -5.02
CA GLY A 34 4.33 8.14 -5.96
C GLY A 34 4.80 7.95 -7.41
N ALA A 35 5.68 6.98 -7.68
CA ALA A 35 6.30 6.76 -8.99
C ALA A 35 5.95 5.38 -9.60
N GLY A 36 4.96 4.68 -9.07
CA GLY A 36 4.54 3.36 -9.55
C GLY A 36 4.08 2.45 -8.42
N TRP A 37 3.95 1.16 -8.70
CA TRP A 37 3.51 0.17 -7.72
C TRP A 37 4.48 0.06 -6.55
N PRO A 38 4.01 0.00 -5.30
CA PRO A 38 4.87 -0.22 -4.14
C PRO A 38 5.44 -1.64 -4.14
N SER A 39 6.56 -1.81 -3.50
CA SER A 39 7.04 -3.15 -3.17
C SER A 39 6.32 -3.65 -1.91
N VAL A 40 5.76 -4.83 -1.96
CA VAL A 40 5.21 -5.52 -0.79
C VAL A 40 6.21 -6.61 -0.41
N ASP A 41 6.94 -6.41 0.68
CA ASP A 41 7.91 -7.39 1.17
C ASP A 41 7.29 -8.27 2.25
N TRP A 42 6.59 -9.31 1.82
CA TRP A 42 5.90 -10.21 2.73
C TRP A 42 6.86 -11.06 3.59
N TRP A 43 8.13 -11.21 3.20
CA TRP A 43 9.15 -11.87 3.99
C TRP A 43 9.49 -11.10 5.26
N THR A 44 9.39 -9.78 5.23
CA THR A 44 9.61 -8.89 6.37
C THR A 44 8.30 -8.33 6.91
N GLY A 45 7.19 -9.01 6.68
CA GLY A 45 5.90 -8.70 7.28
C GLY A 45 5.00 -7.75 6.48
N GLY A 46 5.47 -7.19 5.37
CA GLY A 46 4.65 -6.32 4.52
C GLY A 46 3.51 -7.09 3.82
N TRP A 47 2.33 -6.49 3.68
CA TRP A 47 1.22 -7.12 3.00
C TRP A 47 0.23 -6.12 2.41
N ILE A 48 -0.59 -6.56 1.46
CA ILE A 48 -1.52 -5.67 0.74
C ILE A 48 -2.56 -5.01 1.65
N GLY A 49 -3.07 -5.71 2.66
CA GLY A 49 -3.98 -5.11 3.66
C GLY A 49 -3.25 -4.09 4.56
N GLY A 50 -1.96 -4.30 4.78
CA GLY A 50 -1.10 -3.35 5.47
C GLY A 50 -0.90 -2.04 4.72
N LEU A 51 -0.87 -2.08 3.37
CA LEU A 51 -0.89 -0.86 2.55
C LEU A 51 -2.15 -0.04 2.84
N VAL A 52 -3.31 -0.68 2.89
CA VAL A 52 -4.58 -0.01 3.19
C VAL A 52 -4.59 0.55 4.62
N GLY A 53 -4.25 -0.28 5.62
CA GLY A 53 -4.22 0.13 7.02
C GLY A 53 -3.17 1.20 7.31
N GLY A 54 -1.99 1.11 6.69
CA GLY A 54 -0.94 2.11 6.82
C GLY A 54 -1.36 3.47 6.26
N LEU A 55 -2.01 3.51 5.08
CA LEU A 55 -2.54 4.75 4.55
C LEU A 55 -3.67 5.31 5.41
N ASP A 56 -4.53 4.46 5.96
CA ASP A 56 -5.59 4.90 6.89
C ASP A 56 -4.99 5.57 8.13
N MET A 57 -3.93 5.02 8.72
CA MET A 57 -3.21 5.66 9.82
C MET A 57 -2.66 7.04 9.44
N LEU A 58 -2.13 7.21 8.23
CA LEU A 58 -1.58 8.49 7.78
C LEU A 58 -2.63 9.59 7.69
N PHE A 59 -3.91 9.26 7.46
CA PHE A 59 -5.01 10.24 7.49
C PHE A 59 -5.24 10.84 8.89
N TYR A 60 -4.94 10.11 9.96
CA TYR A 60 -5.01 10.67 11.32
C TYR A 60 -3.86 11.63 11.64
N VAL A 61 -2.74 11.51 10.94
CA VAL A 61 -1.57 12.36 11.11
C VAL A 61 -1.62 13.58 10.20
N ALA A 62 -2.05 13.37 8.95
CA ALA A 62 -2.15 14.39 7.92
C ALA A 62 -3.46 15.19 8.02
N ASN A 63 -3.42 16.43 7.56
CA ASN A 63 -4.60 17.23 7.26
C ASN A 63 -4.64 17.57 5.76
N GLU A 64 -5.70 18.24 5.30
CA GLU A 64 -5.93 18.54 3.89
C GLU A 64 -4.80 19.35 3.22
N ASN A 65 -4.03 20.11 4.01
CA ASN A 65 -2.93 20.94 3.55
C ASN A 65 -1.56 20.29 3.76
N THR A 66 -1.50 19.07 4.30
CA THR A 66 -0.24 18.38 4.55
C THR A 66 0.42 17.99 3.23
N ARG A 67 1.70 18.34 3.08
CA ARG A 67 2.56 17.86 2.00
C ARG A 67 3.13 16.50 2.38
N ILE A 68 2.87 15.50 1.57
CA ILE A 68 3.26 14.11 1.83
C ILE A 68 4.45 13.77 0.94
N VAL A 69 5.55 13.36 1.58
CA VAL A 69 6.82 13.06 0.91
C VAL A 69 7.01 11.53 0.90
N PRO A 70 6.75 10.86 -0.24
CA PRO A 70 7.01 9.43 -0.39
C PRO A 70 8.52 9.18 -0.57
N ALA A 71 8.96 7.92 -0.43
CA ALA A 71 10.34 7.55 -0.74
C ALA A 71 10.70 7.77 -2.21
N ARG A 72 9.72 7.66 -3.10
CA ARG A 72 9.90 7.80 -4.55
C ARG A 72 8.73 8.57 -5.16
N GLY A 73 9.04 9.41 -6.15
CA GLY A 73 8.05 10.20 -6.88
C GLY A 73 7.89 11.61 -6.32
N PRO A 74 6.91 12.34 -6.84
CA PRO A 74 6.68 13.73 -6.46
C PRO A 74 6.08 13.83 -5.06
N VAL A 75 6.18 15.04 -4.47
CA VAL A 75 5.42 15.39 -3.26
C VAL A 75 3.93 15.28 -3.57
N MET A 76 3.21 14.62 -2.68
CA MET A 76 1.79 14.30 -2.82
C MET A 76 0.94 15.19 -1.92
N THR A 77 -0.30 15.38 -2.32
CA THR A 77 -1.35 16.01 -1.51
C THR A 77 -2.10 14.96 -0.69
N HIS A 78 -2.88 15.41 0.29
CA HIS A 78 -3.82 14.54 1.01
C HIS A 78 -4.84 13.88 0.06
N ALA A 79 -5.28 14.59 -1.00
CA ALA A 79 -6.17 14.03 -2.02
C ALA A 79 -5.50 12.91 -2.83
N ASP A 80 -4.20 13.02 -3.13
CA ASP A 80 -3.44 11.96 -3.81
C ASP A 80 -3.28 10.74 -2.91
N LEU A 81 -3.05 10.93 -1.61
CA LEU A 81 -3.03 9.83 -0.64
C LEU A 81 -4.39 9.10 -0.61
N ARG A 82 -5.51 9.84 -0.67
CA ARG A 82 -6.86 9.25 -0.74
C ARG A 82 -7.05 8.39 -1.99
N LYS A 83 -6.59 8.85 -3.16
CA LYS A 83 -6.65 8.06 -4.39
C LYS A 83 -5.88 6.74 -4.26
N HIS A 84 -4.71 6.76 -3.63
CA HIS A 84 -3.92 5.54 -3.39
C HIS A 84 -4.65 4.59 -2.42
N TYR A 85 -5.22 5.12 -1.35
CA TYR A 85 -6.02 4.34 -0.41
C TYR A 85 -7.19 3.64 -1.11
N ASP A 86 -7.98 4.39 -1.87
CA ASP A 86 -9.15 3.85 -2.58
C ASP A 86 -8.72 2.77 -3.60
N MET A 87 -7.64 3.03 -4.33
CA MET A 87 -7.07 2.07 -5.28
C MET A 87 -6.63 0.76 -4.60
N TYR A 88 -5.82 0.85 -3.54
CA TYR A 88 -5.35 -0.36 -2.84
C TYR A 88 -6.49 -1.10 -2.14
N SER A 89 -7.50 -0.40 -1.63
CA SER A 89 -8.70 -1.01 -1.04
C SER A 89 -9.44 -1.87 -2.07
N VAL A 90 -9.68 -1.34 -3.26
CA VAL A 90 -10.32 -2.08 -4.36
C VAL A 90 -9.50 -3.30 -4.79
N ILE A 91 -8.17 -3.14 -4.93
CA ILE A 91 -7.30 -4.25 -5.32
C ILE A 91 -7.28 -5.33 -4.24
N TRP A 92 -7.17 -4.93 -2.97
CA TRP A 92 -7.22 -5.85 -1.83
C TRP A 92 -8.51 -6.67 -1.82
N GLU A 93 -9.68 -6.04 -1.95
CA GLU A 93 -10.97 -6.73 -2.01
C GLU A 93 -11.04 -7.76 -3.16
N ARG A 94 -10.52 -7.40 -4.34
CA ARG A 94 -10.46 -8.30 -5.51
C ARG A 94 -9.56 -9.51 -5.25
N LEU A 95 -8.40 -9.29 -4.66
CA LEU A 95 -7.47 -10.37 -4.33
C LEU A 95 -8.01 -11.28 -3.24
N VAL A 96 -8.65 -10.72 -2.19
CA VAL A 96 -9.34 -11.48 -1.14
C VAL A 96 -10.44 -12.36 -1.74
N LYS A 97 -11.24 -11.82 -2.66
CA LYS A 97 -12.27 -12.58 -3.36
C LYS A 97 -11.67 -13.76 -4.14
N THR A 98 -10.56 -13.54 -4.84
CA THR A 98 -9.85 -14.62 -5.56
C THR A 98 -9.35 -15.69 -4.60
N LEU A 99 -8.76 -15.31 -3.48
CA LEU A 99 -8.28 -16.24 -2.45
C LEU A 99 -9.41 -17.10 -1.89
N TYR A 100 -10.52 -16.49 -1.46
CA TYR A 100 -11.65 -17.22 -0.88
C TYR A 100 -12.44 -18.06 -1.89
N SER A 101 -12.30 -17.80 -3.19
CA SER A 101 -12.84 -18.69 -4.24
C SER A 101 -11.90 -19.86 -4.60
N GLY A 102 -10.81 -20.04 -3.86
CA GLY A 102 -9.83 -21.12 -4.07
C GLY A 102 -8.83 -20.84 -5.21
N GLY A 103 -8.78 -19.58 -5.70
CA GLY A 103 -7.81 -19.17 -6.70
C GLY A 103 -6.41 -19.01 -6.13
N GLY A 104 -5.40 -19.19 -6.97
CA GLY A 104 -3.98 -18.98 -6.67
C GLY A 104 -3.41 -17.74 -7.39
N PRO A 105 -2.08 -17.59 -7.36
CA PRO A 105 -1.40 -16.46 -8.02
C PRO A 105 -1.70 -16.34 -9.52
N LYS A 106 -1.88 -17.44 -10.22
CA LYS A 106 -2.21 -17.46 -11.65
C LYS A 106 -3.60 -16.89 -11.91
N GLU A 107 -4.58 -17.27 -11.09
CA GLU A 107 -5.94 -16.78 -11.17
C GLU A 107 -6.01 -15.30 -10.78
N ALA A 108 -5.22 -14.87 -9.79
CA ALA A 108 -5.09 -13.46 -9.40
C ALA A 108 -4.54 -12.60 -10.54
N LEU A 109 -3.50 -13.05 -11.24
CA LEU A 109 -2.96 -12.37 -12.42
C LEU A 109 -3.97 -12.33 -13.58
N ALA A 110 -4.64 -13.46 -13.85
CA ALA A 110 -5.64 -13.56 -14.92
C ALA A 110 -6.85 -12.65 -14.70
N ALA A 111 -7.21 -12.41 -13.44
CA ALA A 111 -8.32 -11.52 -13.06
C ALA A 111 -8.01 -10.03 -13.28
N LYS A 112 -6.75 -9.66 -13.53
CA LYS A 112 -6.30 -8.28 -13.79
C LYS A 112 -6.87 -7.26 -12.77
N PRO A 113 -6.61 -7.44 -11.46
CA PRO A 113 -7.24 -6.64 -10.41
C PRO A 113 -6.86 -5.15 -10.43
N THR A 114 -5.85 -4.79 -11.22
CA THR A 114 -5.26 -3.44 -11.33
C THR A 114 -5.57 -2.73 -12.64
N GLN A 115 -6.28 -3.38 -13.56
CA GLN A 115 -6.36 -2.98 -14.97
C GLN A 115 -6.67 -1.49 -15.18
N GLU A 116 -7.61 -0.90 -14.43
CA GLU A 116 -7.98 0.51 -14.55
C GLU A 116 -6.92 1.48 -14.02
N PHE A 117 -5.97 0.98 -13.23
CA PHE A 117 -4.90 1.77 -12.61
C PHE A 117 -3.55 1.66 -13.33
N ASP A 118 -3.39 0.68 -14.23
CA ASP A 118 -2.12 0.39 -14.90
C ASP A 118 -1.63 1.56 -15.75
N ALA A 119 -2.53 2.37 -16.32
CA ALA A 119 -2.17 3.57 -17.08
C ALA A 119 -1.46 4.62 -16.20
N MET A 120 -1.80 4.69 -14.91
CA MET A 120 -1.21 5.62 -13.94
C MET A 120 0.03 5.03 -13.26
N MET A 121 -0.03 3.76 -12.90
CA MET A 121 0.96 3.10 -12.04
C MET A 121 1.99 2.26 -12.80
N GLY A 122 1.76 2.00 -14.08
CA GLY A 122 2.62 1.12 -14.89
C GLY A 122 2.28 -0.37 -14.79
N PRO A 123 3.10 -1.24 -15.38
CA PRO A 123 2.90 -2.69 -15.39
C PRO A 123 2.79 -3.25 -13.97
N SER A 124 1.78 -4.08 -13.73
CA SER A 124 1.36 -4.49 -12.38
C SER A 124 1.59 -5.97 -12.03
N ASP A 125 2.00 -6.82 -12.98
CA ASP A 125 2.07 -8.27 -12.76
C ASP A 125 2.90 -8.64 -11.52
N ALA A 126 4.09 -8.05 -11.38
CA ALA A 126 4.97 -8.30 -10.23
C ALA A 126 4.35 -7.81 -8.90
N PHE A 127 3.62 -6.70 -8.94
CA PHE A 127 2.90 -6.19 -7.77
C PHE A 127 1.74 -7.12 -7.40
N VAL A 128 0.91 -7.51 -8.37
CA VAL A 128 -0.24 -8.42 -8.14
C VAL A 128 0.22 -9.75 -7.56
N GLU A 129 1.30 -10.34 -8.11
CA GLU A 129 1.85 -11.59 -7.61
C GLU A 129 2.30 -11.47 -6.15
N ARG A 130 3.09 -10.45 -5.82
CA ARG A 130 3.58 -10.21 -4.45
C ARG A 130 2.44 -9.87 -3.49
N ALA A 131 1.48 -9.04 -3.91
CA ALA A 131 0.33 -8.69 -3.12
C ALA A 131 -0.54 -9.92 -2.80
N PHE A 132 -0.74 -10.81 -3.77
CA PHE A 132 -1.47 -12.06 -3.54
C PHE A 132 -0.70 -13.02 -2.60
N GLN A 133 0.62 -13.17 -2.79
CA GLN A 133 1.46 -13.97 -1.91
C GLN A 133 1.42 -13.46 -0.47
N SER A 134 1.50 -12.13 -0.29
CA SER A 134 1.42 -11.49 1.02
C SER A 134 0.08 -11.73 1.71
N LEU A 135 -1.00 -11.70 0.94
CA LEU A 135 -2.35 -11.97 1.44
C LEU A 135 -2.48 -13.42 1.93
N TRP A 136 -1.97 -14.37 1.14
CA TRP A 136 -1.97 -15.77 1.54
C TRP A 136 -1.15 -16.01 2.79
N ALA A 137 0.08 -15.49 2.84
CA ALA A 137 0.95 -15.64 4.00
C ALA A 137 0.34 -15.04 5.28
N TYR A 138 -0.42 -13.95 5.16
CA TYR A 138 -1.04 -13.28 6.30
C TYR A 138 -2.34 -13.92 6.76
N LEU A 139 -3.21 -14.35 5.84
CA LEU A 139 -4.54 -14.89 6.15
C LEU A 139 -4.56 -16.42 6.31
N SER A 140 -3.51 -17.12 5.88
CA SER A 140 -3.39 -18.59 5.97
C SER A 140 -2.03 -18.98 6.54
N PRO A 141 -1.68 -18.54 7.75
CA PRO A 141 -0.35 -18.74 8.32
C PRO A 141 0.02 -20.22 8.55
N ASP A 142 -0.98 -21.10 8.57
CA ASP A 142 -0.82 -22.55 8.82
C ASP A 142 -0.90 -23.39 7.54
N ALA A 143 -0.86 -22.77 6.34
CA ALA A 143 -0.98 -23.47 5.07
C ALA A 143 0.38 -23.87 4.47
#